data_d91515cbcd069a38d19b7d5a5cfc346a
#
_entry.id   d91515cbcd069a38d19b7d5a5cfc346a
#
_cell.length_a   1.000
_cell.length_b   1.000
_cell.length_c   1.000
_cell.angle_alpha   90.00
_cell.angle_beta   90.00
_cell.angle_gamma   90.00
#
_symmetry.space_group_name_H-M   'P 1'
#
loop_
_entity.id
_entity.type
_entity.pdbx_description
1 polymer ?
#
loop_
_entity_poly.entity_id
_entity_poly.type
_entity_poly.pdbx_seq_one_letter_code
_entity_poly.pdbx_strand_id
1 'polypeptide(L)'
;MKIRNTIVCCVALLAAVSFSACTKSVVGSAEVRDLVLIYDGGDHRKIDWNKEKFAPYVSTDVVDGKEQWLYDGFLFLEIICNKDRGYATGYRKGGAQKEHWIGLIDQYLSPNRDIAALNDAVGEARKKIDGPFHRRKVVLSLPEPLLGQTDWGELNGKALDFNKDEDRIAACKWYIDLLIERFKEAELENVQLCGFYWLAEHVTETLTFVKAVSDYIHEKELDFYWIPYFKANG
;
A
#
# COMPACT_ATOMS: atom_id res chain seq x y z
N MET A 1 21.95 -73.74 30.87
CA MET A 1 21.21 -73.31 29.66
C MET A 1 20.74 -71.88 29.89
N LYS A 2 21.48 -70.91 29.33
CA LYS A 2 21.21 -69.47 29.53
C LYS A 2 20.47 -68.95 28.31
N ILE A 3 19.26 -68.51 28.50
CA ILE A 3 18.41 -67.86 27.46
C ILE A 3 18.78 -66.37 27.43
N ARG A 4 19.29 -65.90 26.31
CA ARG A 4 19.57 -64.47 26.08
C ARG A 4 18.33 -63.84 25.43
N ASN A 5 17.68 -62.94 26.18
CA ASN A 5 16.63 -62.09 25.65
C ASN A 5 17.26 -60.94 24.83
N THR A 6 16.99 -60.91 23.54
CA THR A 6 17.35 -59.83 22.65
C THR A 6 16.16 -58.88 22.59
N ILE A 7 16.31 -57.67 23.18
CA ILE A 7 15.33 -56.60 23.05
C ILE A 7 15.62 -55.87 21.74
N VAL A 8 14.69 -55.98 20.80
CA VAL A 8 14.70 -55.18 19.55
C VAL A 8 14.03 -53.85 19.85
N CYS A 9 14.87 -52.79 19.87
CA CYS A 9 14.37 -51.41 20.01
C CYS A 9 14.01 -50.87 18.62
N CYS A 10 12.70 -50.82 18.28
CA CYS A 10 12.23 -50.12 17.06
C CYS A 10 12.25 -48.62 17.33
N VAL A 11 13.21 -47.92 16.77
CA VAL A 11 13.21 -46.45 16.72
C VAL A 11 12.36 -46.05 15.53
N ALA A 12 11.15 -45.55 15.82
CA ALA A 12 10.30 -44.91 14.79
C ALA A 12 10.85 -43.50 14.53
N LEU A 13 11.48 -43.28 13.38
CA LEU A 13 11.79 -41.94 12.89
C LEU A 13 10.49 -41.28 12.38
N LEU A 14 9.96 -40.39 13.18
CA LEU A 14 8.93 -39.44 12.72
C LEU A 14 9.63 -38.36 11.87
N ALA A 15 9.58 -38.50 10.56
CA ALA A 15 9.95 -37.42 9.63
C ALA A 15 8.86 -36.36 9.71
N ALA A 16 9.12 -35.27 10.41
CA ALA A 16 8.31 -34.06 10.36
C ALA A 16 8.49 -33.43 8.98
N VAL A 17 7.56 -33.70 8.06
CA VAL A 17 7.47 -32.98 6.80
C VAL A 17 6.92 -31.58 7.12
N SER A 18 7.84 -30.64 7.26
CA SER A 18 7.48 -29.20 7.33
C SER A 18 6.95 -28.80 5.97
N PHE A 19 5.62 -28.79 5.79
CA PHE A 19 4.98 -28.08 4.72
C PHE A 19 5.20 -26.56 4.95
N SER A 20 6.29 -26.03 4.41
CA SER A 20 6.44 -24.60 4.25
C SER A 20 5.42 -24.18 3.20
N ALA A 21 4.23 -23.78 3.65
CA ALA A 21 3.30 -23.08 2.80
C ALA A 21 4.00 -21.78 2.39
N CYS A 22 4.41 -21.68 1.13
CA CYS A 22 4.95 -20.46 0.57
C CYS A 22 3.80 -19.43 0.53
N THR A 23 3.57 -18.78 1.66
CA THR A 23 2.64 -17.64 1.72
C THR A 23 3.28 -16.52 0.92
N LYS A 24 2.74 -16.26 -0.28
CA LYS A 24 3.18 -15.12 -1.09
C LYS A 24 3.19 -13.88 -0.21
N SER A 25 4.27 -13.08 -0.30
CA SER A 25 4.41 -11.82 0.42
C SER A 25 3.15 -10.94 0.27
N VAL A 26 2.78 -10.22 1.30
CA VAL A 26 1.72 -9.20 1.26
C VAL A 26 2.22 -7.87 0.67
N VAL A 27 3.53 -7.80 0.37
CA VAL A 27 4.18 -6.65 -0.26
C VAL A 27 5.01 -7.16 -1.43
N GLY A 28 4.82 -6.56 -2.60
CA GLY A 28 5.57 -6.89 -3.82
C GLY A 28 4.79 -6.55 -5.08
N SER A 29 5.49 -6.28 -6.16
CA SER A 29 4.92 -6.00 -7.49
C SER A 29 3.95 -7.09 -7.93
N ALA A 30 2.87 -6.68 -8.58
CA ALA A 30 1.87 -7.59 -9.11
C ALA A 30 1.14 -6.95 -10.29
N GLU A 31 0.85 -7.75 -11.32
CA GLU A 31 0.00 -7.29 -12.42
C GLU A 31 -1.36 -6.80 -11.91
N VAL A 32 -1.71 -5.57 -12.25
CA VAL A 32 -3.02 -4.95 -11.98
C VAL A 32 -3.73 -4.78 -13.31
N ARG A 33 -4.92 -5.37 -13.45
CA ARG A 33 -5.71 -5.32 -14.68
C ARG A 33 -6.73 -4.19 -14.66
N ASP A 34 -7.47 -4.11 -13.57
CA ASP A 34 -8.56 -3.15 -13.37
C ASP A 34 -8.33 -2.39 -12.08
N LEU A 35 -7.76 -1.18 -12.19
CA LEU A 35 -7.43 -0.30 -11.07
C LEU A 35 -8.55 0.71 -10.85
N VAL A 36 -9.24 0.63 -9.73
CA VAL A 36 -10.22 1.63 -9.32
C VAL A 36 -9.61 2.69 -8.43
N LEU A 37 -9.92 3.96 -8.70
CA LEU A 37 -9.48 5.10 -7.91
C LEU A 37 -10.41 5.30 -6.71
N ILE A 38 -9.87 5.22 -5.52
CA ILE A 38 -10.55 5.46 -4.24
C ILE A 38 -10.08 6.79 -3.68
N TYR A 39 -10.95 7.79 -3.72
CA TYR A 39 -10.67 9.03 -2.99
C TYR A 39 -10.89 8.80 -1.51
N ASP A 40 -9.81 8.83 -0.76
CA ASP A 40 -9.78 8.47 0.64
C ASP A 40 -9.92 9.69 1.55
N GLY A 41 -11.09 10.27 1.53
CA GLY A 41 -11.57 11.17 2.55
C GLY A 41 -10.78 12.45 2.77
N GLY A 42 -9.96 12.48 3.78
CA GLY A 42 -9.28 13.66 4.25
C GLY A 42 -10.23 14.84 4.53
N ASP A 43 -9.69 16.05 4.46
CA ASP A 43 -10.47 17.28 4.67
C ASP A 43 -11.32 17.65 3.41
N HIS A 44 -10.94 17.12 2.26
CA HIS A 44 -11.57 17.45 0.98
C HIS A 44 -12.79 16.58 0.65
N ARG A 45 -12.75 15.29 0.99
CA ARG A 45 -13.80 14.33 0.69
C ARG A 45 -14.08 13.47 1.91
N LYS A 46 -15.09 13.84 2.67
CA LYS A 46 -15.48 13.15 3.91
C LYS A 46 -16.23 11.85 3.61
N ILE A 47 -15.56 10.94 2.93
CA ILE A 47 -16.05 9.59 2.71
C ILE A 47 -15.40 8.70 3.75
N ASP A 48 -16.22 8.06 4.56
CA ASP A 48 -15.79 7.01 5.46
C ASP A 48 -15.90 5.68 4.72
N TRP A 49 -14.77 5.18 4.22
CA TRP A 49 -14.69 3.92 3.49
C TRP A 49 -14.76 2.76 4.47
N ASN A 50 -15.92 2.14 4.55
CA ASN A 50 -16.17 0.93 5.34
C ASN A 50 -16.40 -0.28 4.42
N LYS A 51 -16.53 -1.46 5.02
CA LYS A 51 -16.70 -2.74 4.30
C LYS A 51 -17.89 -2.71 3.34
N GLU A 52 -19.01 -2.15 3.75
CA GLU A 52 -20.24 -2.08 2.96
C GLU A 52 -20.08 -1.23 1.71
N LYS A 53 -19.28 -0.15 1.79
CA LYS A 53 -18.97 0.71 0.64
C LYS A 53 -17.97 0.07 -0.32
N PHE A 54 -17.07 -0.78 0.17
CA PHE A 54 -16.15 -1.53 -0.70
C PHE A 54 -16.83 -2.71 -1.39
N ALA A 55 -17.83 -3.34 -0.79
CA ALA A 55 -18.45 -4.55 -1.32
C ALA A 55 -18.80 -4.45 -2.83
N PRO A 56 -19.47 -3.38 -3.34
CA PRO A 56 -19.81 -3.27 -4.75
C PRO A 56 -18.63 -3.03 -5.70
N TYR A 57 -17.44 -2.72 -5.18
CA TYR A 57 -16.21 -2.62 -5.97
C TYR A 57 -15.41 -3.93 -5.97
N VAL A 58 -15.59 -4.73 -4.93
CA VAL A 58 -14.89 -6.02 -4.78
C VAL A 58 -15.55 -7.09 -5.62
N SER A 59 -16.88 -7.15 -5.59
CA SER A 59 -17.67 -8.16 -6.30
C SER A 59 -19.03 -7.61 -6.73
N THR A 60 -19.62 -8.29 -7.67
CA THR A 60 -20.96 -7.95 -8.18
C THR A 60 -21.73 -9.20 -8.58
N ASP A 61 -23.05 -9.15 -8.50
CA ASP A 61 -23.93 -10.14 -9.09
C ASP A 61 -23.92 -9.96 -10.62
N VAL A 62 -23.48 -11.00 -11.30
CA VAL A 62 -23.50 -11.04 -12.77
C VAL A 62 -24.64 -11.94 -13.24
N VAL A 63 -24.94 -11.92 -14.52
CA VAL A 63 -25.87 -12.78 -15.23
C VAL A 63 -25.83 -14.22 -14.68
N ASP A 64 -26.97 -14.75 -14.28
CA ASP A 64 -27.18 -16.05 -13.63
C ASP A 64 -27.07 -16.10 -12.09
N GLY A 65 -27.03 -14.95 -11.41
CA GLY A 65 -27.07 -14.90 -9.93
C GLY A 65 -25.82 -15.42 -9.22
N LYS A 66 -24.70 -15.54 -9.95
CA LYS A 66 -23.41 -15.90 -9.34
C LYS A 66 -22.57 -14.65 -9.12
N GLU A 67 -22.16 -14.45 -7.88
CA GLU A 67 -21.24 -13.38 -7.51
C GLU A 67 -19.87 -13.59 -8.18
N GLN A 68 -19.31 -12.53 -8.74
CA GLN A 68 -18.02 -12.55 -9.42
C GLN A 68 -17.14 -11.39 -8.94
N TRP A 69 -15.82 -11.59 -9.01
CA TRP A 69 -14.85 -10.56 -8.73
C TRP A 69 -14.98 -9.40 -9.74
N LEU A 70 -14.93 -8.16 -9.25
CA LEU A 70 -15.00 -6.97 -10.10
C LEU A 70 -13.60 -6.36 -10.28
N TYR A 71 -13.17 -5.43 -9.41
CA TYR A 71 -11.85 -4.84 -9.53
C TYR A 71 -10.78 -5.70 -8.85
N ASP A 72 -9.59 -5.72 -9.44
CA ASP A 72 -8.46 -6.45 -8.86
C ASP A 72 -7.43 -5.54 -8.20
N GLY A 73 -7.48 -4.21 -8.45
CA GLY A 73 -6.61 -3.18 -7.90
C GLY A 73 -7.38 -1.97 -7.35
N PHE A 74 -6.86 -1.37 -6.29
CA PHE A 74 -7.42 -0.23 -5.58
C PHE A 74 -6.34 0.81 -5.32
N LEU A 75 -6.46 1.98 -5.95
CA LEU A 75 -5.57 3.12 -5.73
C LEU A 75 -6.21 4.06 -4.71
N PHE A 76 -5.60 4.20 -3.55
CA PHE A 76 -6.03 5.13 -2.51
C PHE A 76 -5.37 6.48 -2.73
N LEU A 77 -6.19 7.50 -2.99
CA LEU A 77 -5.75 8.85 -3.32
C LEU A 77 -6.21 9.85 -2.27
N GLU A 78 -5.27 10.41 -1.52
CA GLU A 78 -5.48 11.57 -0.67
C GLU A 78 -4.58 12.72 -1.12
N ILE A 79 -5.18 13.88 -1.36
CA ILE A 79 -4.48 15.06 -1.89
C ILE A 79 -4.37 16.16 -0.84
N ILE A 80 -5.36 16.27 0.04
CA ILE A 80 -5.51 17.39 0.97
C ILE A 80 -5.39 16.88 2.41
N CYS A 81 -4.36 17.36 3.08
CA CYS A 81 -4.11 17.04 4.48
C CYS A 81 -5.11 17.74 5.40
N ASN A 82 -5.22 19.07 5.26
CA ASN A 82 -6.12 19.92 6.03
C ASN A 82 -6.42 21.24 5.26
N LYS A 83 -7.05 22.19 5.91
CA LYS A 83 -7.42 23.50 5.28
C LYS A 83 -6.22 24.29 4.74
N ASP A 84 -5.03 24.13 5.34
CA ASP A 84 -3.84 24.92 5.04
C ASP A 84 -2.76 24.13 4.29
N ARG A 85 -2.77 22.78 4.39
CA ARG A 85 -1.70 21.90 3.90
C ARG A 85 -2.23 20.82 2.96
N GLY A 86 -1.44 20.51 1.93
CA GLY A 86 -1.71 19.46 0.95
C GLY A 86 -0.57 18.46 0.86
N TYR A 87 -0.90 17.28 0.36
CA TYR A 87 0.06 16.22 0.04
C TYR A 87 0.67 16.40 -1.34
N ALA A 88 0.18 17.34 -2.14
CA ALA A 88 0.72 17.66 -3.46
C ALA A 88 0.64 19.16 -3.77
N THR A 89 1.52 19.61 -4.68
CA THR A 89 1.57 20.99 -5.17
C THR A 89 0.25 21.42 -5.82
N GLY A 90 -0.12 22.68 -5.61
CA GLY A 90 -1.28 23.31 -6.29
C GLY A 90 -2.61 23.19 -5.54
N TYR A 91 -2.72 22.35 -4.53
CA TYR A 91 -3.98 22.13 -3.80
C TYR A 91 -4.12 22.99 -2.54
N ARG A 92 -3.02 23.30 -1.86
CA ARG A 92 -2.96 24.14 -0.67
C ARG A 92 -1.70 25.01 -0.69
N LYS A 93 -1.65 26.01 0.20
CA LYS A 93 -0.49 26.93 0.29
C LYS A 93 0.75 26.26 0.87
N GLY A 94 0.59 25.36 1.84
CA GLY A 94 1.69 24.67 2.51
C GLY A 94 1.71 23.18 2.18
N GLY A 95 2.90 22.61 2.17
CA GLY A 95 3.09 21.15 2.11
C GLY A 95 2.78 20.47 3.42
N ALA A 96 2.31 19.23 3.37
CA ALA A 96 2.15 18.39 4.53
C ALA A 96 3.48 18.17 5.25
N GLN A 97 3.46 18.17 6.58
CA GLN A 97 4.63 17.94 7.43
C GLN A 97 4.79 16.45 7.72
N LYS A 98 5.88 16.05 8.35
CA LYS A 98 6.20 14.67 8.67
C LYS A 98 5.10 13.95 9.46
N GLU A 99 4.55 14.62 10.49
CA GLU A 99 3.45 14.08 11.28
C GLU A 99 2.17 13.86 10.45
N HIS A 100 1.93 14.68 9.44
CA HIS A 100 0.82 14.48 8.52
C HIS A 100 1.04 13.27 7.60
N TRP A 101 2.30 13.02 7.20
CA TRP A 101 2.64 11.82 6.42
C TRP A 101 2.49 10.55 7.26
N ILE A 102 2.85 10.60 8.55
CA ILE A 102 2.57 9.50 9.50
C ILE A 102 1.05 9.32 9.64
N GLY A 103 0.31 10.41 9.84
CA GLY A 103 -1.14 10.38 9.97
C GLY A 103 -1.86 9.79 8.76
N LEU A 104 -1.31 9.98 7.54
CA LEU A 104 -1.84 9.35 6.33
C LEU A 104 -1.66 7.82 6.35
N ILE A 105 -0.52 7.33 6.82
CA ILE A 105 -0.30 5.88 7.01
C ILE A 105 -1.25 5.33 8.07
N ASP A 106 -1.39 6.03 9.20
CA ASP A 106 -2.28 5.62 10.30
C ASP A 106 -3.75 5.60 9.84
N GLN A 107 -4.15 6.53 8.96
CA GLN A 107 -5.47 6.55 8.33
C GLN A 107 -5.66 5.31 7.45
N TYR A 108 -4.78 5.06 6.50
CA TYR A 108 -4.86 3.91 5.58
C TYR A 108 -4.98 2.57 6.30
N LEU A 109 -4.29 2.42 7.43
CA LEU A 109 -4.24 1.18 8.21
C LEU A 109 -5.17 1.21 9.44
N SER A 110 -6.06 2.19 9.52
CA SER A 110 -7.01 2.32 10.63
C SER A 110 -7.98 1.13 10.68
N PRO A 111 -8.25 0.55 11.86
CA PRO A 111 -9.17 -0.57 11.98
C PRO A 111 -10.57 -0.26 11.44
N ASN A 112 -11.18 -1.23 10.75
CA ASN A 112 -12.55 -1.20 10.21
C ASN A 112 -12.83 -0.14 9.13
N ARG A 113 -11.81 0.52 8.60
CA ARG A 113 -11.96 1.46 7.50
C ARG A 113 -10.80 1.33 6.51
N ASP A 114 -10.94 2.00 5.37
CA ASP A 114 -9.95 2.11 4.32
C ASP A 114 -9.39 0.72 3.91
N ILE A 115 -8.11 0.45 4.03
CA ILE A 115 -7.52 -0.83 3.58
C ILE A 115 -7.98 -2.01 4.44
N ALA A 116 -8.17 -1.82 5.75
CA ALA A 116 -8.69 -2.88 6.61
C ALA A 116 -10.13 -3.24 6.23
N ALA A 117 -10.98 -2.25 5.94
CA ALA A 117 -12.34 -2.48 5.45
C ALA A 117 -12.37 -3.14 4.07
N LEU A 118 -11.46 -2.76 3.16
CA LEU A 118 -11.29 -3.46 1.88
C LEU A 118 -10.88 -4.91 2.10
N ASN A 119 -9.89 -5.17 2.97
CA ASN A 119 -9.47 -6.53 3.33
C ASN A 119 -10.65 -7.39 3.79
N ASP A 120 -11.51 -6.83 4.64
CA ASP A 120 -12.69 -7.53 5.15
C ASP A 120 -13.76 -7.76 4.07
N ALA A 121 -14.00 -6.78 3.20
CA ALA A 121 -14.91 -6.92 2.07
C ALA A 121 -14.46 -8.04 1.11
N VAL A 122 -13.14 -8.08 0.82
CA VAL A 122 -12.54 -9.16 0.00
C VAL A 122 -12.67 -10.51 0.69
N GLY A 123 -12.44 -10.57 2.01
CA GLY A 123 -12.62 -11.79 2.81
C GLY A 123 -14.06 -12.31 2.80
N GLU A 124 -15.06 -11.43 2.81
CA GLU A 124 -16.48 -11.82 2.69
C GLU A 124 -16.82 -12.32 1.28
N ALA A 125 -16.37 -11.63 0.25
CA ALA A 125 -16.60 -12.05 -1.14
C ALA A 125 -15.92 -13.41 -1.43
N ARG A 126 -14.72 -13.63 -0.88
CA ARG A 126 -13.98 -14.89 -1.00
C ARG A 126 -14.76 -16.12 -0.49
N LYS A 127 -15.66 -15.96 0.46
CA LYS A 127 -16.49 -17.04 1.00
C LYS A 127 -17.61 -17.46 0.03
N LYS A 128 -17.96 -16.60 -0.92
CA LYS A 128 -19.11 -16.76 -1.82
C LYS A 128 -18.69 -17.06 -3.28
N ILE A 129 -17.50 -16.63 -3.67
CA ILE A 129 -17.02 -16.76 -5.05
C ILE A 129 -16.17 -18.00 -5.18
N ASP A 130 -16.59 -18.92 -6.05
CA ASP A 130 -15.85 -20.14 -6.38
C ASP A 130 -14.59 -19.83 -7.22
N GLY A 131 -13.58 -20.71 -7.12
CA GLY A 131 -12.38 -20.67 -7.94
C GLY A 131 -11.13 -20.16 -7.23
N PRO A 132 -10.04 -19.92 -7.97
CA PRO A 132 -8.77 -19.51 -7.39
C PRO A 132 -8.85 -18.08 -6.83
N PHE A 133 -8.35 -17.90 -5.63
CA PHE A 133 -8.28 -16.61 -4.97
C PHE A 133 -6.94 -15.91 -5.24
N HIS A 134 -7.02 -14.64 -5.58
CA HIS A 134 -5.88 -13.72 -5.65
C HIS A 134 -6.13 -12.51 -4.77
N ARG A 135 -5.14 -12.14 -3.95
CA ARG A 135 -5.22 -10.89 -3.17
C ARG A 135 -5.52 -9.70 -4.06
N ARG A 136 -6.35 -8.78 -3.57
CA ARG A 136 -6.58 -7.52 -4.26
C ARG A 136 -5.37 -6.61 -4.06
N LYS A 137 -4.96 -5.94 -5.15
CA LYS A 137 -3.76 -5.10 -5.15
C LYS A 137 -4.10 -3.74 -4.61
N VAL A 138 -3.21 -3.20 -3.81
CA VAL A 138 -3.33 -1.87 -3.23
C VAL A 138 -2.16 -1.01 -3.71
N VAL A 139 -2.49 0.16 -4.23
CA VAL A 139 -1.55 1.22 -4.60
C VAL A 139 -1.83 2.41 -3.69
N LEU A 140 -0.81 2.93 -3.03
CA LEU A 140 -0.96 3.99 -2.03
C LEU A 140 -0.30 5.28 -2.47
N SER A 141 -0.89 6.41 -2.13
CA SER A 141 -0.33 7.72 -2.42
C SER A 141 1.02 7.92 -1.75
N LEU A 142 1.98 8.40 -2.52
CA LEU A 142 3.25 8.92 -2.04
C LEU A 142 3.15 10.45 -1.98
N PRO A 143 3.15 11.07 -0.78
CA PRO A 143 3.12 12.51 -0.65
C PRO A 143 4.31 13.17 -1.35
N GLU A 144 4.03 14.28 -2.01
CA GLU A 144 5.07 15.10 -2.64
C GLU A 144 5.82 15.93 -1.58
N PRO A 145 7.15 15.86 -1.51
CA PRO A 145 7.95 16.79 -0.74
C PRO A 145 8.04 18.14 -1.49
N LEU A 146 7.16 19.09 -1.15
CA LEU A 146 6.97 20.31 -1.91
C LEU A 146 8.28 21.14 -1.99
N LEU A 147 8.69 21.48 -3.21
CA LEU A 147 9.88 22.32 -3.44
C LEU A 147 9.77 23.61 -2.63
N GLY A 148 10.87 23.96 -1.93
CA GLY A 148 10.96 25.16 -1.10
C GLY A 148 10.43 25.02 0.32
N GLN A 149 9.83 23.90 0.69
CA GLN A 149 9.39 23.66 2.05
C GLN A 149 10.57 23.40 2.99
N THR A 150 10.63 24.12 4.12
CA THR A 150 11.70 24.00 5.13
C THR A 150 11.18 23.59 6.52
N ASP A 151 9.86 23.45 6.64
CA ASP A 151 9.17 23.12 7.90
C ASP A 151 8.56 21.71 7.90
N TRP A 152 9.06 20.80 7.04
CA TRP A 152 8.55 19.44 6.95
C TRP A 152 8.81 18.62 8.21
N GLY A 153 10.00 18.78 8.81
CA GLY A 153 10.42 18.06 10.01
C GLY A 153 11.85 17.53 9.91
N GLU A 154 12.17 16.54 10.75
CA GLU A 154 13.53 16.01 10.90
C GLU A 154 13.61 14.52 10.59
N LEU A 155 14.74 14.08 10.03
CA LEU A 155 15.15 12.68 9.99
C LEU A 155 16.52 12.54 10.68
N ASN A 156 16.61 11.61 11.64
CA ASN A 156 17.84 11.34 12.39
C ASN A 156 18.49 12.59 13.02
N GLY A 157 17.65 13.51 13.54
CA GLY A 157 18.11 14.76 14.17
C GLY A 157 18.55 15.86 13.19
N LYS A 158 18.36 15.66 11.87
CA LYS A 158 18.62 16.67 10.85
C LYS A 158 17.28 17.19 10.31
N ALA A 159 17.04 18.50 10.44
CA ALA A 159 15.93 19.17 9.75
C ALA A 159 16.13 19.09 8.24
N LEU A 160 15.08 18.71 7.51
CA LEU A 160 15.14 18.60 6.04
C LEU A 160 14.74 19.92 5.38
N ASP A 161 15.48 20.25 4.32
CA ASP A 161 15.29 21.44 3.49
C ASP A 161 14.94 21.02 2.07
N PHE A 162 13.67 21.14 1.69
CA PHE A 162 13.19 20.71 0.39
C PHE A 162 13.56 21.64 -0.78
N ASN A 163 14.49 22.59 -0.55
CA ASN A 163 15.25 23.20 -1.65
C ASN A 163 16.36 22.26 -2.18
N LYS A 164 16.59 21.12 -1.50
CA LYS A 164 17.62 20.14 -1.84
C LYS A 164 16.97 18.81 -2.22
N ASP A 165 17.28 18.32 -3.40
CA ASP A 165 16.73 17.03 -3.89
C ASP A 165 17.14 15.86 -2.98
N GLU A 166 18.33 15.90 -2.36
CA GLU A 166 18.76 14.84 -1.43
C GLU A 166 17.84 14.72 -0.21
N ASP A 167 17.40 15.86 0.35
CA ASP A 167 16.53 15.89 1.52
C ASP A 167 15.09 15.46 1.14
N ARG A 168 14.64 15.83 -0.06
CA ARG A 168 13.35 15.39 -0.64
C ARG A 168 13.33 13.88 -0.90
N ILE A 169 14.39 13.34 -1.50
CA ILE A 169 14.55 11.89 -1.73
C ILE A 169 14.58 11.15 -0.38
N ALA A 170 15.28 11.69 0.62
CA ALA A 170 15.35 11.08 1.94
C ALA A 170 13.96 10.98 2.60
N ALA A 171 13.13 12.03 2.48
CA ALA A 171 11.77 12.01 3.00
C ALA A 171 10.89 10.95 2.28
N CYS A 172 10.96 10.86 0.96
CA CYS A 172 10.23 9.85 0.20
C CYS A 172 10.66 8.43 0.59
N LYS A 173 11.97 8.16 0.66
CA LYS A 173 12.50 6.84 1.05
C LYS A 173 12.04 6.45 2.46
N TRP A 174 12.12 7.38 3.39
CA TRP A 174 11.63 7.15 4.75
C TRP A 174 10.14 6.80 4.80
N TYR A 175 9.30 7.51 4.05
CA TYR A 175 7.86 7.25 4.00
C TYR A 175 7.56 5.87 3.39
N ILE A 176 8.22 5.53 2.29
CA ILE A 176 8.09 4.24 1.62
C ILE A 176 8.44 3.10 2.58
N ASP A 177 9.58 3.19 3.27
CA ASP A 177 10.03 2.16 4.21
C ASP A 177 9.06 2.02 5.40
N LEU A 178 8.63 3.14 5.99
CA LEU A 178 7.69 3.15 7.11
C LEU A 178 6.34 2.53 6.72
N LEU A 179 5.81 2.87 5.53
CA LEU A 179 4.55 2.34 5.07
C LEU A 179 4.63 0.84 4.78
N ILE A 180 5.72 0.37 4.16
CA ILE A 180 5.97 -1.06 3.93
C ILE A 180 6.01 -1.83 5.26
N GLU A 181 6.73 -1.31 6.27
CA GLU A 181 6.81 -1.89 7.61
C GLU A 181 5.41 -1.99 8.23
N ARG A 182 4.69 -0.89 8.33
CA ARG A 182 3.35 -0.82 8.90
C ARG A 182 2.32 -1.69 8.17
N PHE A 183 2.42 -1.77 6.84
CA PHE A 183 1.54 -2.64 6.05
C PHE A 183 1.76 -4.12 6.35
N LYS A 184 3.02 -4.53 6.55
CA LYS A 184 3.35 -5.91 6.98
C LYS A 184 2.84 -6.22 8.38
N GLU A 185 2.98 -5.28 9.31
CA GLU A 185 2.51 -5.40 10.70
C GLU A 185 0.98 -5.48 10.80
N ALA A 186 0.25 -4.90 9.84
CA ALA A 186 -1.21 -4.93 9.82
C ALA A 186 -1.82 -6.32 9.51
N GLU A 187 -1.02 -7.29 9.09
CA GLU A 187 -1.40 -8.70 8.85
C GLU A 187 -2.66 -8.88 7.98
N LEU A 188 -2.80 -8.06 6.95
CA LEU A 188 -3.95 -8.04 6.04
C LEU A 188 -3.84 -9.19 5.01
N GLU A 189 -4.64 -10.25 5.15
CA GLU A 189 -4.48 -11.49 4.39
C GLU A 189 -5.05 -11.43 2.96
N ASN A 190 -6.04 -10.57 2.71
CA ASN A 190 -6.79 -10.57 1.46
C ASN A 190 -6.34 -9.48 0.48
N VAL A 191 -5.45 -8.61 0.90
CA VAL A 191 -4.88 -7.52 0.09
C VAL A 191 -3.36 -7.61 0.01
N GLN A 192 -2.76 -6.92 -0.96
CA GLN A 192 -1.32 -6.87 -1.20
C GLN A 192 -0.93 -5.46 -1.62
N LEU A 193 0.03 -4.84 -0.92
CA LEU A 193 0.66 -3.62 -1.37
C LEU A 193 1.52 -3.93 -2.59
N CYS A 194 1.20 -3.36 -3.75
CA CYS A 194 1.94 -3.60 -4.99
C CYS A 194 2.68 -2.37 -5.52
N GLY A 195 2.37 -1.18 -5.03
CA GLY A 195 3.06 0.00 -5.52
C GLY A 195 2.65 1.30 -4.85
N PHE A 196 3.31 2.37 -5.30
CA PHE A 196 3.07 3.73 -4.87
C PHE A 196 2.63 4.62 -6.04
N TYR A 197 1.65 5.48 -5.77
CA TYR A 197 1.18 6.49 -6.69
C TYR A 197 1.82 7.85 -6.40
N TRP A 198 2.52 8.39 -7.38
CA TRP A 198 3.09 9.73 -7.30
C TRP A 198 2.01 10.80 -7.44
N LEU A 199 1.81 11.60 -6.39
CA LEU A 199 0.72 12.59 -6.32
C LEU A 199 0.93 13.83 -7.18
N ALA A 200 2.16 14.22 -7.48
CA ALA A 200 2.44 15.38 -8.31
C ALA A 200 2.13 15.07 -9.78
N GLU A 201 1.00 15.54 -10.27
CA GLU A 201 0.56 15.32 -11.65
C GLU A 201 1.32 16.20 -12.67
N HIS A 202 2.10 17.16 -12.18
CA HIS A 202 2.92 18.05 -13.01
C HIS A 202 4.41 17.66 -12.94
N VAL A 203 5.10 17.75 -14.07
CA VAL A 203 6.57 17.66 -14.09
C VAL A 203 7.15 19.04 -13.76
N THR A 204 7.04 19.44 -12.51
CA THR A 204 7.73 20.64 -11.99
C THR A 204 9.11 20.29 -11.46
N GLU A 205 9.41 18.99 -11.41
CA GLU A 205 10.57 18.42 -10.77
C GLU A 205 11.68 18.12 -11.74
N THR A 206 12.89 18.04 -11.25
CA THR A 206 13.96 17.48 -12.08
C THR A 206 13.65 16.01 -12.33
N LEU A 207 13.81 15.56 -13.59
CA LEU A 207 13.66 14.14 -13.93
C LEU A 207 14.53 13.25 -13.05
N THR A 208 15.67 13.77 -12.59
CA THR A 208 16.61 13.10 -11.69
C THR A 208 15.97 12.77 -10.33
N PHE A 209 15.19 13.69 -9.77
CA PHE A 209 14.50 13.49 -8.49
C PHE A 209 13.44 12.38 -8.59
N VAL A 210 12.51 12.52 -9.57
CA VAL A 210 11.43 11.52 -9.76
C VAL A 210 12.01 10.15 -10.07
N LYS A 211 13.08 10.10 -10.90
CA LYS A 211 13.78 8.86 -11.21
C LYS A 211 14.37 8.21 -9.96
N ALA A 212 15.04 8.97 -9.08
CA ALA A 212 15.63 8.42 -7.86
C ALA A 212 14.58 7.82 -6.91
N VAL A 213 13.38 8.42 -6.84
CA VAL A 213 12.25 7.89 -6.06
C VAL A 213 11.69 6.63 -6.70
N SER A 214 11.48 6.66 -8.03
CA SER A 214 10.99 5.49 -8.78
C SER A 214 11.95 4.30 -8.69
N ASP A 215 13.27 4.55 -8.89
CA ASP A 215 14.29 3.51 -8.75
C ASP A 215 14.23 2.86 -7.35
N TYR A 216 14.07 3.67 -6.30
CA TYR A 216 13.97 3.16 -4.94
C TYR A 216 12.73 2.30 -4.70
N ILE A 217 11.58 2.66 -5.29
CA ILE A 217 10.36 1.84 -5.23
C ILE A 217 10.60 0.50 -5.94
N HIS A 218 11.26 0.51 -7.10
CA HIS A 218 11.61 -0.72 -7.82
C HIS A 218 12.63 -1.59 -7.06
N GLU A 219 13.59 -0.99 -6.33
CA GLU A 219 14.51 -1.71 -5.44
C GLU A 219 13.77 -2.47 -4.32
N LYS A 220 12.57 -2.01 -3.92
CA LYS A 220 11.69 -2.70 -2.97
C LYS A 220 10.77 -3.75 -3.62
N GLU A 221 10.99 -4.04 -4.90
CA GLU A 221 10.13 -4.93 -5.70
C GLU A 221 8.67 -4.47 -5.75
N LEU A 222 8.44 -3.14 -5.83
CA LEU A 222 7.15 -2.49 -5.94
C LEU A 222 7.06 -1.67 -7.22
N ASP A 223 5.83 -1.39 -7.66
CA ASP A 223 5.58 -0.64 -8.88
C ASP A 223 5.40 0.86 -8.59
N PHE A 224 5.87 1.69 -9.53
CA PHE A 224 5.65 3.13 -9.50
C PHE A 224 4.51 3.51 -10.44
N TYR A 225 3.45 4.11 -9.89
CA TYR A 225 2.28 4.57 -10.63
C TYR A 225 2.26 6.07 -10.74
N TRP A 226 1.97 6.59 -11.91
CA TRP A 226 1.85 8.02 -12.16
C TRP A 226 0.83 8.32 -13.25
N ILE A 227 -0.10 9.25 -12.99
CA ILE A 227 -1.10 9.72 -13.94
C ILE A 227 -0.83 11.22 -14.17
N PRO A 228 0.02 11.59 -15.14
CA PRO A 228 0.34 12.97 -15.38
C PRO A 228 -0.89 13.72 -15.94
N TYR A 229 -1.08 14.95 -15.49
CA TYR A 229 -2.13 15.82 -16.00
C TYR A 229 -1.86 16.17 -17.45
N PHE A 230 -2.85 15.97 -18.33
CA PHE A 230 -2.64 16.11 -19.80
C PHE A 230 -2.26 17.52 -20.28
N LYS A 231 -2.44 18.55 -19.45
CA LYS A 231 -1.96 19.93 -19.69
C LYS A 231 -0.71 20.27 -18.89
N ALA A 232 -0.18 19.34 -18.10
CA ALA A 232 1.10 19.52 -17.48
C ALA A 232 2.14 19.58 -18.58
N ASN A 233 2.85 20.68 -18.65
CA ASN A 233 3.83 20.98 -19.70
C ASN A 233 4.73 19.76 -19.95
N GLY A 234 4.50 19.12 -21.08
CA GLY A 234 5.46 18.26 -21.73
C GLY A 234 6.35 19.10 -22.60
#